data_962a5def68eeb9a470dda18c7967ce96
#
_entry.id   962a5def68eeb9a470dda18c7967ce96
#
_cell.length_a   1.000
_cell.length_b   1.000
_cell.length_c   1.000
_cell.angle_alpha   90.00
_cell.angle_beta   90.00
_cell.angle_gamma   90.00
#
_symmetry.space_group_name_H-M   'P 1'
#
loop_
_entity.id
_entity.type
_entity.pdbx_description
1 polymer ?
#
loop_
_entity_poly.entity_id
_entity_poly.type
_entity_poly.pdbx_seq_one_letter_code
_entity_poly.pdbx_strand_id
1 'polypeptide(L)'
;MESLLLDNIDQPSDLKNLDKEQVNKLCAEIRQFLLRNISRTGGHLASNLGAVELTVALHRVMTTPMDKIVFDVGHQCYTHKLLTGRRSGFAKLRQLDGISGFPNPNESEHDAFIAGHGNTALSLSIGMAWAKKIRHEPGWVVAVIGDGAFTGGMVYEGMNNIGSLDNLLVILNDNKMSISHNVGALARYLTHLRTTTAYFDAKDNVRSFLDSVPVVGTPLKKALTEGKTLLRRAMYHSTMFEDMGFQYIGPVDGHNEEELERTLRTISQRPGPHFLHVVTKKGKGYQPAEMNPGNYHGVSAFDPDGMPDPEVAPKESFSTTFGQALAREAAQNSRICAITAAMKYGTGLQFFSHSAPERFFDVGMAEQHAVTFAAGLASQGMLPVVCIYSTFLQRSYDQILHDVNLLQENVVFAIDRAGFVPADGETHQGVYDPAFLSQIGMPLYAPSNYAELTYWLHELLKDGCRGPRAIRYPRGGENARLAQYGCSGQDYDFLHRTEGAQAVLISYADEMDDILTACEKLTKHRINCDALKLVKLFPFTEKMIEAVKNYKIVLFAEECVEWGSIGEHLAYCLQQAGWNGTFLHAAVHTANLPHATVPQIKQVTGLDADTLAQQVMDAWMKGENIS
;
A
#
# COMPACT_ATOMS: atom_id res chain seq x y z
N MET A 1 -19.29 6.69 -36.13
CA MET A 1 -19.30 6.13 -34.78
C MET A 1 -20.27 6.98 -33.96
N GLU A 2 -21.28 6.38 -33.36
CA GLU A 2 -22.11 7.12 -32.40
C GLU A 2 -21.23 7.65 -31.27
N SER A 3 -21.44 8.91 -30.90
CA SER A 3 -20.77 9.53 -29.76
C SER A 3 -21.13 8.72 -28.48
N LEU A 4 -20.12 8.32 -27.70
CA LEU A 4 -20.35 7.65 -26.43
C LEU A 4 -20.98 8.64 -25.45
N LEU A 5 -21.86 8.18 -24.59
CA LEU A 5 -22.47 9.01 -23.54
C LEU A 5 -21.39 9.56 -22.60
N LEU A 6 -20.38 8.74 -22.29
CA LEU A 6 -19.21 9.12 -21.48
C LEU A 6 -18.45 10.32 -22.08
N ASP A 7 -18.52 10.55 -23.39
CA ASP A 7 -17.84 11.68 -24.03
C ASP A 7 -18.43 13.05 -23.66
N ASN A 8 -19.67 13.05 -23.14
CA ASN A 8 -20.38 14.25 -22.70
C ASN A 8 -20.37 14.43 -21.17
N ILE A 9 -19.60 13.63 -20.44
CA ILE A 9 -19.50 13.73 -18.98
C ILE A 9 -18.13 14.29 -18.61
N ASP A 10 -18.08 15.57 -18.24
CA ASP A 10 -16.87 16.27 -17.80
C ASP A 10 -16.92 16.67 -16.32
N GLN A 11 -18.10 16.71 -15.72
CA GLN A 11 -18.30 17.08 -14.31
C GLN A 11 -19.47 16.30 -13.68
N PRO A 12 -19.50 16.12 -12.36
CA PRO A 12 -20.55 15.35 -11.68
C PRO A 12 -21.98 15.86 -11.93
N SER A 13 -22.18 17.15 -12.18
CA SER A 13 -23.48 17.72 -12.51
C SER A 13 -24.11 17.15 -13.78
N ASP A 14 -23.29 16.71 -14.74
CA ASP A 14 -23.76 16.17 -16.03
C ASP A 14 -24.52 14.85 -15.83
N LEU A 15 -24.26 14.15 -14.72
CA LEU A 15 -24.93 12.88 -14.38
C LEU A 15 -26.36 13.06 -13.87
N LYS A 16 -26.69 14.25 -13.31
CA LYS A 16 -27.93 14.43 -12.53
C LYS A 16 -29.19 14.36 -13.38
N ASN A 17 -29.09 14.61 -14.68
CA ASN A 17 -30.22 14.63 -15.61
C ASN A 17 -30.35 13.34 -16.43
N LEU A 18 -29.45 12.36 -16.26
CA LEU A 18 -29.51 11.10 -16.98
C LEU A 18 -30.69 10.26 -16.48
N ASP A 19 -31.42 9.65 -17.43
CA ASP A 19 -32.42 8.65 -17.10
C ASP A 19 -31.77 7.27 -16.82
N LYS A 20 -32.60 6.31 -16.40
CA LYS A 20 -32.14 4.97 -16.01
C LYS A 20 -31.41 4.22 -17.15
N GLU A 21 -31.90 4.33 -18.37
CA GLU A 21 -31.28 3.64 -19.52
C GLU A 21 -29.92 4.26 -19.85
N GLN A 22 -29.84 5.58 -19.80
CA GLN A 22 -28.61 6.33 -19.98
C GLN A 22 -27.57 6.00 -18.90
N VAL A 23 -27.96 5.87 -17.63
CA VAL A 23 -27.06 5.49 -16.55
C VAL A 23 -26.52 4.08 -16.74
N ASN A 24 -27.36 3.11 -17.09
CA ASN A 24 -26.92 1.74 -17.39
C ASN A 24 -25.94 1.71 -18.56
N LYS A 25 -26.22 2.48 -19.63
CA LYS A 25 -25.33 2.63 -20.79
C LYS A 25 -24.00 3.25 -20.37
N LEU A 26 -24.02 4.32 -19.58
CA LEU A 26 -22.83 4.98 -19.05
C LEU A 26 -21.96 4.02 -18.25
N CYS A 27 -22.53 3.23 -17.33
CA CYS A 27 -21.80 2.24 -16.55
C CYS A 27 -21.12 1.18 -17.45
N ALA A 28 -21.77 0.74 -18.51
CA ALA A 28 -21.18 -0.17 -19.49
C ALA A 28 -20.02 0.49 -20.28
N GLU A 29 -20.20 1.73 -20.72
CA GLU A 29 -19.16 2.51 -21.43
C GLU A 29 -17.93 2.77 -20.52
N ILE A 30 -18.14 3.11 -19.26
CA ILE A 30 -17.06 3.27 -18.26
C ILE A 30 -16.25 1.97 -18.13
N ARG A 31 -16.90 0.81 -18.01
CA ARG A 31 -16.17 -0.47 -17.92
C ARG A 31 -15.32 -0.75 -19.15
N GLN A 32 -15.88 -0.53 -20.33
CA GLN A 32 -15.14 -0.70 -21.58
C GLN A 32 -13.96 0.27 -21.67
N PHE A 33 -14.17 1.53 -21.26
CA PHE A 33 -13.11 2.52 -21.22
C PHE A 33 -11.98 2.11 -20.26
N LEU A 34 -12.32 1.69 -19.04
CA LEU A 34 -11.35 1.23 -18.05
C LEU A 34 -10.57 0.01 -18.53
N LEU A 35 -11.24 -0.99 -19.07
CA LEU A 35 -10.58 -2.19 -19.61
C LEU A 35 -9.59 -1.81 -20.73
N ARG A 36 -10.01 -0.98 -21.69
CA ARG A 36 -9.17 -0.55 -22.82
C ARG A 36 -7.95 0.26 -22.38
N ASN A 37 -8.09 1.14 -21.40
CA ASN A 37 -6.98 1.99 -20.99
C ASN A 37 -6.03 1.24 -20.03
N ILE A 38 -6.56 0.55 -19.02
CA ILE A 38 -5.74 -0.18 -18.05
C ILE A 38 -4.99 -1.34 -18.72
N SER A 39 -5.56 -1.98 -19.74
CA SER A 39 -4.83 -3.01 -20.51
C SER A 39 -3.56 -2.46 -21.20
N ARG A 40 -3.51 -1.15 -21.47
CA ARG A 40 -2.35 -0.48 -22.10
C ARG A 40 -1.37 0.12 -21.08
N THR A 41 -1.88 0.76 -20.04
CA THR A 41 -1.05 1.50 -19.07
C THR A 41 -0.67 0.65 -17.86
N GLY A 42 -1.37 -0.46 -17.62
CA GLY A 42 -1.40 -1.11 -16.32
C GLY A 42 -2.27 -0.33 -15.32
N GLY A 43 -2.46 -0.88 -14.12
CA GLY A 43 -3.23 -0.25 -13.05
C GLY A 43 -4.10 -1.22 -12.28
N HIS A 44 -5.03 -0.69 -11.47
CA HIS A 44 -5.95 -1.49 -10.66
C HIS A 44 -7.23 -1.76 -11.45
N LEU A 45 -7.40 -2.98 -11.98
CA LEU A 45 -8.52 -3.28 -12.86
C LEU A 45 -9.75 -3.81 -12.10
N ALA A 46 -9.60 -4.94 -11.41
CA ALA A 46 -10.75 -5.66 -10.85
C ALA A 46 -11.53 -4.83 -9.81
N SER A 47 -10.84 -4.06 -8.98
CA SER A 47 -11.46 -3.20 -7.97
C SER A 47 -12.27 -2.07 -8.59
N ASN A 48 -11.76 -1.45 -9.67
CA ASN A 48 -12.46 -0.39 -10.39
C ASN A 48 -13.69 -0.90 -11.14
N LEU A 49 -13.59 -2.05 -11.82
CA LEU A 49 -14.75 -2.65 -12.49
C LEU A 49 -15.88 -3.00 -11.52
N GLY A 50 -15.55 -3.36 -10.28
CA GLY A 50 -16.53 -3.68 -9.23
C GLY A 50 -17.21 -2.47 -8.60
N ALA A 51 -16.66 -1.25 -8.74
CA ALA A 51 -17.15 -0.05 -8.05
C ALA A 51 -17.85 0.96 -8.97
N VAL A 52 -18.15 0.62 -10.22
CA VAL A 52 -18.68 1.55 -11.23
C VAL A 52 -20.04 2.11 -10.82
N GLU A 53 -21.06 1.27 -10.60
CA GLU A 53 -22.40 1.71 -10.25
C GLU A 53 -22.42 2.48 -8.92
N LEU A 54 -21.68 1.98 -7.93
CA LEU A 54 -21.57 2.66 -6.63
C LEU A 54 -21.02 4.08 -6.79
N THR A 55 -19.98 4.26 -7.60
CA THR A 55 -19.35 5.58 -7.82
C THR A 55 -20.26 6.50 -8.63
N VAL A 56 -20.95 5.97 -9.66
CA VAL A 56 -21.94 6.73 -10.43
C VAL A 56 -23.08 7.20 -9.53
N ALA A 57 -23.67 6.29 -8.73
CA ALA A 57 -24.76 6.62 -7.79
C ALA A 57 -24.31 7.69 -6.75
N LEU A 58 -23.08 7.60 -6.23
CA LEU A 58 -22.53 8.59 -5.35
C LEU A 58 -22.50 9.99 -6.01
N HIS A 59 -21.98 10.11 -7.22
CA HIS A 59 -21.91 11.40 -7.93
C HIS A 59 -23.25 11.92 -8.42
N ARG A 60 -24.26 11.05 -8.57
CA ARG A 60 -25.64 11.47 -8.85
C ARG A 60 -26.33 12.07 -7.63
N VAL A 61 -25.96 11.67 -6.42
CA VAL A 61 -26.58 12.13 -5.17
C VAL A 61 -25.75 13.22 -4.49
N MET A 62 -24.46 12.99 -4.31
CA MET A 62 -23.54 13.92 -3.65
C MET A 62 -23.14 15.06 -4.60
N THR A 63 -22.79 16.19 -4.02
CA THR A 63 -22.39 17.42 -4.76
C THR A 63 -20.94 17.75 -4.41
N THR A 64 -20.00 17.06 -5.04
CA THR A 64 -18.56 17.36 -4.87
C THR A 64 -18.20 18.65 -5.65
N PRO A 65 -17.27 19.48 -5.16
CA PRO A 65 -16.39 19.27 -4.00
C PRO A 65 -16.99 19.70 -2.64
N MET A 66 -18.23 20.20 -2.57
CA MET A 66 -18.88 20.55 -1.31
C MET A 66 -19.04 19.30 -0.41
N ASP A 67 -19.63 18.24 -0.93
CA ASP A 67 -19.57 16.92 -0.30
C ASP A 67 -18.19 16.30 -0.52
N LYS A 68 -17.64 15.63 0.48
CA LYS A 68 -16.33 15.01 0.42
C LYS A 68 -16.46 13.49 0.31
N ILE A 69 -15.81 12.89 -0.71
CA ILE A 69 -15.74 11.43 -0.86
C ILE A 69 -14.29 11.03 -0.62
N VAL A 70 -14.06 10.21 0.41
CA VAL A 70 -12.75 9.69 0.79
C VAL A 70 -12.72 8.19 0.49
N PHE A 71 -11.88 7.79 -0.45
CA PHE A 71 -11.69 6.38 -0.79
C PHE A 71 -10.57 5.78 0.06
N ASP A 72 -10.85 4.70 0.80
CA ASP A 72 -9.83 3.97 1.55
C ASP A 72 -8.91 3.22 0.57
N VAL A 73 -7.59 3.25 0.80
CA VAL A 73 -6.56 2.88 -0.18
C VAL A 73 -6.62 3.75 -1.45
N GLY A 74 -7.81 3.93 -2.02
CA GLY A 74 -8.05 4.79 -3.18
C GLY A 74 -7.81 4.15 -4.55
N HIS A 75 -7.36 2.90 -4.60
CA HIS A 75 -7.09 2.19 -5.86
C HIS A 75 -8.34 1.91 -6.72
N GLN A 76 -9.56 2.11 -6.19
CA GLN A 76 -10.85 1.96 -6.88
C GLN A 76 -11.45 3.29 -7.36
N CYS A 77 -10.66 4.37 -7.45
CA CYS A 77 -11.14 5.72 -7.75
C CYS A 77 -11.23 6.08 -9.25
N TYR A 78 -10.96 5.16 -10.18
CA TYR A 78 -10.85 5.52 -11.59
C TYR A 78 -12.17 6.01 -12.19
N THR A 79 -13.30 5.42 -11.81
CA THR A 79 -14.63 5.94 -12.19
C THR A 79 -14.84 7.36 -11.64
N HIS A 80 -14.44 7.64 -10.40
CA HIS A 80 -14.47 8.99 -9.83
C HIS A 80 -13.62 9.97 -10.67
N LYS A 81 -12.40 9.59 -11.08
CA LYS A 81 -11.56 10.42 -11.95
C LYS A 81 -12.21 10.69 -13.32
N LEU A 82 -12.87 9.68 -13.91
CA LEU A 82 -13.60 9.86 -15.18
C LEU A 82 -14.74 10.86 -15.04
N LEU A 83 -15.54 10.75 -13.98
CA LEU A 83 -16.71 11.60 -13.74
C LEU A 83 -16.36 13.01 -13.27
N THR A 84 -15.10 13.30 -13.01
CA THR A 84 -14.57 14.59 -12.55
C THR A 84 -13.57 15.19 -13.56
N GLY A 85 -13.76 14.93 -14.85
CA GLY A 85 -13.11 15.65 -15.95
C GLY A 85 -11.72 15.15 -16.34
N ARG A 86 -11.23 14.04 -15.78
CA ARG A 86 -9.85 13.56 -16.02
C ARG A 86 -9.73 12.46 -17.08
N ARG A 87 -10.74 12.29 -17.95
CA ARG A 87 -10.78 11.24 -18.96
C ARG A 87 -9.55 11.23 -19.88
N SER A 88 -9.13 12.39 -20.37
CA SER A 88 -7.96 12.51 -21.25
C SER A 88 -6.64 12.06 -20.58
N GLY A 89 -6.52 12.21 -19.26
CA GLY A 89 -5.35 11.81 -18.49
C GLY A 89 -5.12 10.31 -18.43
N PHE A 90 -6.14 9.48 -18.71
CA PHE A 90 -6.01 8.02 -18.68
C PHE A 90 -5.02 7.45 -19.70
N ALA A 91 -4.71 8.18 -20.76
CA ALA A 91 -3.66 7.80 -21.72
C ALA A 91 -2.27 7.71 -21.08
N LYS A 92 -2.06 8.47 -19.98
CA LYS A 92 -0.83 8.48 -19.18
C LYS A 92 -1.09 8.09 -17.71
N LEU A 93 -2.09 7.27 -17.44
CA LEU A 93 -2.38 6.80 -16.09
C LEU A 93 -1.15 6.12 -15.49
N ARG A 94 -0.73 6.55 -14.28
CA ARG A 94 0.43 6.00 -13.56
C ARG A 94 1.77 6.13 -14.31
N GLN A 95 1.92 7.17 -15.11
CA GLN A 95 3.14 7.50 -15.84
C GLN A 95 3.60 8.92 -15.48
N LEU A 96 4.85 9.22 -15.79
CA LEU A 96 5.41 10.56 -15.59
C LEU A 96 4.59 11.61 -16.36
N ASP A 97 4.30 12.72 -15.71
CA ASP A 97 3.41 13.78 -16.21
C ASP A 97 1.99 13.30 -16.57
N GLY A 98 1.55 12.23 -15.96
CA GLY A 98 0.21 11.67 -16.08
C GLY A 98 -0.60 11.79 -14.80
N ILE A 99 -1.79 11.18 -14.79
CA ILE A 99 -2.65 11.14 -13.60
C ILE A 99 -2.26 9.99 -12.67
N SER A 100 -2.38 10.22 -11.36
CA SER A 100 -2.14 9.22 -10.33
C SER A 100 -3.12 8.06 -10.40
N GLY A 101 -2.67 6.88 -10.00
CA GLY A 101 -3.51 5.70 -9.77
C GLY A 101 -4.37 5.77 -8.49
N PHE A 102 -4.24 6.87 -7.73
CA PHE A 102 -4.94 7.13 -6.47
C PHE A 102 -5.53 8.53 -6.46
N PRO A 103 -6.49 8.86 -5.57
CA PRO A 103 -6.93 10.23 -5.36
C PRO A 103 -5.77 11.14 -4.98
N ASN A 104 -5.71 12.31 -5.61
CA ASN A 104 -4.70 13.32 -5.34
C ASN A 104 -5.31 14.73 -5.43
N PRO A 105 -5.41 15.47 -4.32
CA PRO A 105 -5.96 16.84 -4.29
C PRO A 105 -5.23 17.82 -5.21
N ASN A 106 -3.98 17.55 -5.58
CA ASN A 106 -3.24 18.37 -6.53
C ASN A 106 -3.72 18.18 -7.99
N GLU A 107 -4.45 17.10 -8.28
CA GLU A 107 -5.03 16.86 -9.60
C GLU A 107 -6.43 17.43 -9.75
N SER A 108 -7.23 17.43 -8.68
CA SER A 108 -8.64 17.84 -8.72
C SER A 108 -9.16 18.23 -7.35
N GLU A 109 -9.96 19.31 -7.28
CA GLU A 109 -10.70 19.72 -6.07
C GLU A 109 -11.73 18.68 -5.59
N HIS A 110 -12.12 17.75 -6.47
CA HIS A 110 -13.02 16.65 -6.14
C HIS A 110 -12.34 15.53 -5.33
N ASP A 111 -11.02 15.44 -5.37
CA ASP A 111 -10.25 14.50 -4.56
C ASP A 111 -10.11 15.06 -3.14
N ALA A 112 -10.86 14.51 -2.20
CA ALA A 112 -10.96 15.07 -0.84
C ALA A 112 -9.64 14.96 -0.04
N PHE A 113 -8.84 13.94 -0.31
CA PHE A 113 -7.56 13.68 0.36
C PHE A 113 -6.68 12.75 -0.48
N ILE A 114 -5.35 12.78 -0.23
CA ILE A 114 -4.44 11.82 -0.83
C ILE A 114 -4.71 10.43 -0.25
N ALA A 115 -4.68 9.40 -1.10
CA ALA A 115 -4.85 8.02 -0.68
C ALA A 115 -3.75 7.13 -1.28
N GLY A 116 -3.62 5.92 -0.75
CA GLY A 116 -2.58 4.93 -1.11
C GLY A 116 -2.48 3.85 -0.04
N HIS A 117 -2.38 4.26 1.22
CA HIS A 117 -2.42 3.35 2.37
C HIS A 117 -3.87 3.12 2.85
N GLY A 118 -4.18 1.91 3.28
CA GLY A 118 -5.52 1.56 3.77
C GLY A 118 -5.78 1.94 5.22
N ASN A 119 -7.01 1.78 5.67
CA ASN A 119 -7.53 1.99 7.03
C ASN A 119 -7.61 3.45 7.48
N THR A 120 -7.32 4.43 6.65
CA THR A 120 -7.26 5.85 7.03
C THR A 120 -8.53 6.62 6.72
N ALA A 121 -9.33 6.18 5.76
CA ALA A 121 -10.46 6.94 5.24
C ALA A 121 -11.51 7.27 6.30
N LEU A 122 -11.80 6.36 7.23
CA LEU A 122 -12.80 6.62 8.27
C LEU A 122 -12.34 7.73 9.22
N SER A 123 -11.10 7.66 9.73
CA SER A 123 -10.56 8.68 10.63
C SER A 123 -10.46 10.05 9.95
N LEU A 124 -10.03 10.09 8.68
CA LEU A 124 -10.03 11.31 7.87
C LEU A 124 -11.45 11.89 7.71
N SER A 125 -12.42 11.03 7.38
CA SER A 125 -13.80 11.44 7.18
C SER A 125 -14.45 11.97 8.47
N ILE A 126 -14.16 11.36 9.61
CA ILE A 126 -14.59 11.85 10.93
C ILE A 126 -14.00 13.24 11.19
N GLY A 127 -12.70 13.43 10.98
CA GLY A 127 -12.04 14.73 11.14
C GLY A 127 -12.67 15.82 10.23
N MET A 128 -12.92 15.49 8.96
CA MET A 128 -13.57 16.41 8.01
C MET A 128 -15.02 16.73 8.42
N ALA A 129 -15.79 15.74 8.86
CA ALA A 129 -17.16 15.92 9.29
C ALA A 129 -17.25 16.79 10.55
N TRP A 130 -16.36 16.61 11.52
CA TRP A 130 -16.22 17.48 12.68
C TRP A 130 -15.82 18.91 12.30
N ALA A 131 -14.88 19.09 11.37
CA ALA A 131 -14.49 20.41 10.90
C ALA A 131 -15.66 21.15 10.27
N LYS A 132 -16.45 20.50 9.41
CA LYS A 132 -17.68 21.07 8.84
C LYS A 132 -18.70 21.45 9.92
N LYS A 133 -18.91 20.56 10.90
CA LYS A 133 -19.83 20.81 12.02
C LYS A 133 -19.41 22.02 12.85
N ILE A 134 -18.14 22.13 13.21
CA ILE A 134 -17.59 23.25 14.00
C ILE A 134 -17.71 24.59 13.23
N ARG A 135 -17.46 24.53 11.90
CA ARG A 135 -17.53 25.72 11.02
C ARG A 135 -18.94 26.04 10.52
N HIS A 136 -19.93 25.21 10.88
CA HIS A 136 -21.30 25.29 10.38
C HIS A 136 -21.38 25.24 8.85
N GLU A 137 -20.51 24.49 8.21
CA GLU A 137 -20.48 24.29 6.76
C GLU A 137 -21.39 23.14 6.34
N PRO A 138 -22.15 23.30 5.24
CA PRO A 138 -23.01 22.25 4.71
C PRO A 138 -22.18 21.14 4.05
N GLY A 139 -22.85 20.03 3.77
CA GLY A 139 -22.32 18.92 2.97
C GLY A 139 -21.93 17.69 3.77
N TRP A 140 -22.06 16.57 3.10
CA TRP A 140 -21.75 15.24 3.62
C TRP A 140 -20.26 14.93 3.51
N VAL A 141 -19.80 14.03 4.38
CA VAL A 141 -18.50 13.37 4.25
C VAL A 141 -18.74 11.88 4.14
N VAL A 142 -18.24 11.28 3.06
CA VAL A 142 -18.46 9.88 2.71
C VAL A 142 -17.12 9.15 2.74
N ALA A 143 -17.00 8.12 3.58
CA ALA A 143 -15.88 7.18 3.58
C ALA A 143 -16.26 5.93 2.79
N VAL A 144 -15.55 5.62 1.71
CA VAL A 144 -15.73 4.37 0.95
C VAL A 144 -14.61 3.40 1.31
N ILE A 145 -14.95 2.34 2.02
CA ILE A 145 -13.99 1.39 2.60
C ILE A 145 -14.25 0.00 2.04
N GLY A 146 -13.22 -0.65 1.48
CA GLY A 146 -13.31 -2.06 1.08
C GLY A 146 -13.27 -3.01 2.28
N ASP A 147 -13.88 -4.17 2.15
CA ASP A 147 -13.93 -5.21 3.18
C ASP A 147 -12.53 -5.70 3.62
N GLY A 148 -11.53 -5.70 2.72
CA GLY A 148 -10.14 -5.94 3.06
C GLY A 148 -9.55 -4.87 3.99
N ALA A 149 -9.76 -3.59 3.66
CA ALA A 149 -9.32 -2.46 4.48
C ALA A 149 -10.06 -2.39 5.83
N PHE A 150 -11.28 -2.90 5.88
CA PHE A 150 -12.08 -2.96 7.10
C PHE A 150 -11.50 -3.93 8.16
N THR A 151 -10.46 -4.71 7.84
CA THR A 151 -9.76 -5.58 8.80
C THR A 151 -8.75 -4.83 9.69
N GLY A 152 -8.38 -3.61 9.36
CA GLY A 152 -7.37 -2.84 10.08
C GLY A 152 -7.88 -2.16 11.35
N GLY A 153 -7.00 -2.04 12.35
CA GLY A 153 -7.34 -1.51 13.68
C GLY A 153 -7.87 -0.08 13.68
N MET A 154 -7.28 0.82 12.88
CA MET A 154 -7.70 2.23 12.81
C MET A 154 -9.18 2.41 12.42
N VAL A 155 -9.77 1.49 11.68
CA VAL A 155 -11.20 1.55 11.36
C VAL A 155 -12.04 1.43 12.64
N TYR A 156 -11.67 0.54 13.55
CA TYR A 156 -12.35 0.36 14.84
C TYR A 156 -12.10 1.53 15.79
N GLU A 157 -10.89 2.08 15.80
CA GLU A 157 -10.57 3.31 16.52
C GLU A 157 -11.45 4.46 16.02
N GLY A 158 -11.58 4.61 14.70
CA GLY A 158 -12.47 5.59 14.09
C GLY A 158 -13.94 5.36 14.47
N MET A 159 -14.46 4.15 14.34
CA MET A 159 -15.84 3.83 14.72
C MET A 159 -16.14 4.15 16.20
N ASN A 160 -15.19 3.89 17.08
CA ASN A 160 -15.32 4.19 18.52
C ASN A 160 -15.36 5.70 18.82
N ASN A 161 -14.95 6.55 17.87
CA ASN A 161 -14.80 8.00 18.06
C ASN A 161 -15.73 8.87 17.18
N ILE A 162 -16.81 8.31 16.62
CA ILE A 162 -17.73 9.03 15.73
C ILE A 162 -18.46 10.19 16.42
N GLY A 163 -18.78 10.06 17.69
CA GLY A 163 -19.49 11.07 18.46
C GLY A 163 -20.89 11.39 17.90
N SER A 164 -21.29 12.66 17.97
CA SER A 164 -22.62 13.15 17.53
C SER A 164 -22.57 13.79 16.14
N LEU A 165 -21.96 13.15 15.15
CA LEU A 165 -21.91 13.65 13.78
C LEU A 165 -23.26 13.49 13.07
N ASP A 166 -23.63 14.49 12.27
CA ASP A 166 -24.92 14.53 11.56
C ASP A 166 -24.77 14.31 10.04
N ASN A 167 -23.55 14.33 9.54
CA ASN A 167 -23.21 14.40 8.11
C ASN A 167 -22.12 13.40 7.69
N LEU A 168 -22.02 12.26 8.39
CA LEU A 168 -21.06 11.20 8.09
C LEU A 168 -21.77 10.00 7.47
N LEU A 169 -21.28 9.52 6.32
CA LEU A 169 -21.67 8.27 5.70
C LEU A 169 -20.45 7.36 5.53
N VAL A 170 -20.49 6.19 6.12
CA VAL A 170 -19.52 5.11 5.88
C VAL A 170 -20.13 4.09 4.93
N ILE A 171 -19.47 3.82 3.83
CA ILE A 171 -19.87 2.79 2.85
C ILE A 171 -18.86 1.64 2.94
N LEU A 172 -19.34 0.48 3.39
CA LEU A 172 -18.59 -0.75 3.30
C LEU A 172 -18.84 -1.40 1.93
N ASN A 173 -17.85 -1.40 1.07
CA ASN A 173 -17.88 -2.10 -0.21
C ASN A 173 -17.40 -3.54 -0.01
N ASP A 174 -18.33 -4.45 0.21
CA ASP A 174 -18.10 -5.86 0.50
C ASP A 174 -18.10 -6.70 -0.79
N ASN A 175 -16.94 -7.14 -1.23
CA ASN A 175 -16.77 -8.02 -2.38
C ASN A 175 -16.17 -9.39 -2.04
N LYS A 176 -16.03 -9.72 -0.75
CA LYS A 176 -15.47 -10.97 -0.19
C LYS A 176 -13.97 -11.16 -0.44
N MET A 177 -13.29 -10.15 -0.99
CA MET A 177 -11.91 -10.28 -1.46
C MET A 177 -11.11 -9.03 -1.12
N SER A 178 -9.96 -9.24 -0.47
CA SER A 178 -8.84 -8.30 -0.58
C SER A 178 -7.99 -8.63 -1.83
N ILE A 179 -6.69 -8.84 -1.72
CA ILE A 179 -5.89 -9.51 -2.77
C ILE A 179 -6.17 -11.02 -2.75
N SER A 180 -6.41 -11.59 -1.57
CA SER A 180 -6.89 -12.96 -1.32
C SER A 180 -8.26 -12.94 -0.65
N HIS A 181 -8.85 -14.12 -0.40
CA HIS A 181 -10.08 -14.20 0.39
C HIS A 181 -9.87 -13.62 1.79
N ASN A 182 -10.81 -12.80 2.23
CA ASN A 182 -10.75 -12.21 3.56
C ASN A 182 -10.77 -13.29 4.65
N VAL A 183 -9.93 -13.08 5.66
CA VAL A 183 -9.75 -14.02 6.77
C VAL A 183 -10.33 -13.46 8.08
N GLY A 184 -10.48 -14.32 9.08
CA GLY A 184 -10.83 -13.91 10.43
C GLY A 184 -12.32 -13.86 10.76
N ALA A 185 -12.61 -13.38 11.97
CA ALA A 185 -13.96 -13.35 12.53
C ALA A 185 -14.87 -12.36 11.81
N LEU A 186 -14.32 -11.23 11.38
CA LEU A 186 -15.07 -10.19 10.66
C LEU A 186 -15.60 -10.70 9.32
N ALA A 187 -14.78 -11.41 8.54
CA ALA A 187 -15.22 -11.98 7.27
C ALA A 187 -16.39 -12.96 7.46
N ARG A 188 -16.37 -13.75 8.55
CA ARG A 188 -17.49 -14.62 8.95
C ARG A 188 -18.73 -13.81 9.34
N TYR A 189 -18.54 -12.73 10.11
CA TYR A 189 -19.63 -11.85 10.52
C TYR A 189 -20.33 -11.18 9.32
N LEU A 190 -19.56 -10.61 8.39
CA LEU A 190 -20.09 -10.03 7.15
C LEU A 190 -20.81 -11.09 6.28
N THR A 191 -20.29 -12.32 6.23
CA THR A 191 -20.96 -13.42 5.55
C THR A 191 -22.31 -13.74 6.20
N HIS A 192 -22.38 -13.76 7.52
CA HIS A 192 -23.63 -13.95 8.25
C HIS A 192 -24.63 -12.84 7.93
N LEU A 193 -24.23 -11.58 7.95
CA LEU A 193 -25.09 -10.45 7.59
C LEU A 193 -25.66 -10.58 6.16
N ARG A 194 -24.85 -10.99 5.18
CA ARG A 194 -25.32 -11.21 3.79
C ARG A 194 -26.32 -12.34 3.64
N THR A 195 -26.18 -13.40 4.42
CA THR A 195 -27.04 -14.60 4.31
C THR A 195 -28.35 -14.48 5.08
N THR A 196 -28.49 -13.46 5.92
CA THR A 196 -29.65 -13.25 6.78
C THR A 196 -30.65 -12.24 6.17
N THR A 197 -30.75 -12.14 4.83
CA THR A 197 -31.67 -11.22 4.13
C THR A 197 -33.13 -11.33 4.59
N ALA A 198 -33.63 -12.54 4.86
CA ALA A 198 -34.95 -12.72 5.43
C ALA A 198 -35.19 -12.03 6.79
N TYR A 199 -34.12 -11.76 7.53
CA TYR A 199 -34.15 -10.99 8.78
C TYR A 199 -34.38 -9.50 8.53
N PHE A 200 -33.75 -8.93 7.50
CA PHE A 200 -33.88 -7.49 7.17
C PHE A 200 -35.25 -7.19 6.55
N ASP A 201 -35.78 -8.06 5.69
CA ASP A 201 -37.13 -7.94 5.14
C ASP A 201 -38.20 -8.02 6.25
N ALA A 202 -38.02 -8.90 7.23
CA ALA A 202 -38.89 -8.97 8.41
C ALA A 202 -38.76 -7.72 9.30
N LYS A 203 -37.54 -7.19 9.47
CA LYS A 203 -37.26 -5.97 10.23
C LYS A 203 -37.91 -4.73 9.60
N ASP A 204 -37.86 -4.58 8.28
CA ASP A 204 -38.47 -3.46 7.56
C ASP A 204 -40.00 -3.56 7.54
N ASN A 205 -40.56 -4.74 7.42
CA ASN A 205 -42.00 -4.98 7.53
C ASN A 205 -42.54 -4.69 8.94
N VAL A 206 -41.84 -5.08 10.00
CA VAL A 206 -42.19 -4.74 11.39
C VAL A 206 -41.96 -3.26 11.68
N ARG A 207 -40.93 -2.63 11.08
CA ARG A 207 -40.70 -1.19 11.21
C ARG A 207 -41.80 -0.38 10.59
N SER A 208 -42.23 -0.71 9.37
CA SER A 208 -43.37 -0.04 8.71
C SER A 208 -44.68 -0.25 9.45
N PHE A 209 -44.89 -1.43 10.02
CA PHE A 209 -46.08 -1.71 10.87
C PHE A 209 -46.04 -0.87 12.17
N LEU A 210 -44.90 -0.81 12.86
CA LEU A 210 -44.75 -0.01 14.09
C LEU A 210 -44.81 1.51 13.82
N ASP A 211 -44.40 1.97 12.65
CA ASP A 211 -44.49 3.37 12.24
C ASP A 211 -45.90 3.76 11.79
N SER A 212 -46.73 2.79 11.42
CA SER A 212 -48.14 2.98 11.02
C SER A 212 -49.15 3.01 12.17
N VAL A 213 -48.72 2.69 13.42
CA VAL A 213 -49.63 2.73 14.60
C VAL A 213 -49.86 4.19 15.02
N PRO A 214 -51.13 4.70 15.01
CA PRO A 214 -51.42 6.07 15.43
C PRO A 214 -51.11 6.30 16.92
N VAL A 215 -50.32 7.30 17.24
CA VAL A 215 -49.96 7.61 18.63
C VAL A 215 -50.82 8.72 19.16
N VAL A 216 -51.63 8.42 20.19
CA VAL A 216 -52.51 9.37 20.88
C VAL A 216 -51.84 9.79 22.20
N GLY A 217 -51.50 11.12 22.33
CA GLY A 217 -51.14 11.75 23.60
C GLY A 217 -49.64 11.82 23.93
N THR A 218 -49.18 12.99 24.47
CA THR A 218 -47.74 13.34 24.68
C THR A 218 -47.01 12.57 25.81
N PRO A 219 -47.60 12.21 26.96
CA PRO A 219 -46.88 11.44 27.98
C PRO A 219 -46.80 9.95 27.63
N LEU A 220 -47.75 9.45 26.90
CA LEU A 220 -47.79 8.05 26.39
C LEU A 220 -46.76 7.87 25.25
N LYS A 221 -46.44 8.96 24.53
CA LYS A 221 -45.44 8.97 23.44
C LYS A 221 -44.05 8.58 23.92
N LYS A 222 -43.61 9.10 25.08
CA LYS A 222 -42.27 8.81 25.61
C LYS A 222 -42.15 7.39 26.15
N ALA A 223 -43.13 6.93 26.90
CA ALA A 223 -43.18 5.56 27.40
C ALA A 223 -43.36 4.51 26.29
N LEU A 224 -44.18 4.81 25.26
CA LEU A 224 -44.34 3.96 24.07
C LEU A 224 -43.08 3.95 23.20
N THR A 225 -42.36 5.09 23.09
CA THR A 225 -41.07 5.15 22.34
C THR A 225 -39.98 4.38 23.06
N GLU A 226 -39.90 4.47 24.38
CA GLU A 226 -38.96 3.68 25.20
C GLU A 226 -39.32 2.19 25.21
N GLY A 227 -40.62 1.85 25.36
CA GLY A 227 -41.12 0.49 25.24
C GLY A 227 -40.93 -0.13 23.85
N LYS A 228 -41.19 0.66 22.78
CA LYS A 228 -40.91 0.29 21.39
C LYS A 228 -39.38 0.04 21.19
N THR A 229 -38.56 0.87 21.78
CA THR A 229 -37.09 0.75 21.68
C THR A 229 -36.59 -0.49 22.44
N LEU A 230 -37.18 -0.78 23.62
CA LEU A 230 -36.84 -1.96 24.43
C LEU A 230 -37.36 -3.25 23.75
N LEU A 231 -38.60 -3.26 23.24
CA LEU A 231 -39.15 -4.40 22.48
C LEU A 231 -38.35 -4.67 21.19
N ARG A 232 -37.95 -3.58 20.52
CA ARG A 232 -37.11 -3.62 19.33
C ARG A 232 -35.73 -4.20 19.64
N ARG A 233 -35.10 -3.81 20.77
CA ARG A 233 -33.83 -4.39 21.24
C ARG A 233 -33.95 -5.83 21.68
N ALA A 234 -35.08 -6.22 22.29
CA ALA A 234 -35.33 -7.59 22.75
C ALA A 234 -35.69 -8.57 21.62
N MET A 235 -36.30 -8.08 20.54
CA MET A 235 -36.72 -8.91 19.39
C MET A 235 -35.64 -8.97 18.28
N TYR A 236 -34.70 -8.03 18.22
CA TYR A 236 -33.70 -7.94 17.16
C TYR A 236 -32.31 -7.78 17.77
N HIS A 237 -31.40 -8.70 17.49
CA HIS A 237 -29.99 -8.50 17.74
C HIS A 237 -29.54 -7.30 16.91
N SER A 238 -29.05 -6.23 17.56
CA SER A 238 -28.42 -5.11 16.87
C SER A 238 -27.16 -5.59 16.16
N THR A 239 -26.84 -4.96 15.03
CA THR A 239 -25.54 -5.19 14.39
C THR A 239 -24.44 -4.50 15.21
N MET A 240 -23.21 -4.97 15.09
CA MET A 240 -22.03 -4.32 15.69
C MET A 240 -21.99 -2.81 15.35
N PHE A 241 -22.41 -2.44 14.14
CA PHE A 241 -22.42 -1.06 13.68
C PHE A 241 -23.44 -0.19 14.42
N GLU A 242 -24.62 -0.74 14.68
CA GLU A 242 -25.66 -0.05 15.48
C GLU A 242 -25.24 0.10 16.95
N ASP A 243 -24.56 -0.90 17.51
CA ASP A 243 -24.02 -0.83 18.87
C ASP A 243 -22.91 0.23 19.00
N MET A 244 -22.17 0.49 17.91
CA MET A 244 -21.19 1.58 17.81
C MET A 244 -21.81 2.95 17.47
N GLY A 245 -23.14 3.05 17.35
CA GLY A 245 -23.86 4.32 17.19
C GLY A 245 -24.21 4.69 15.76
N PHE A 246 -23.93 3.86 14.76
CA PHE A 246 -24.33 4.10 13.38
C PHE A 246 -25.80 3.73 13.12
N GLN A 247 -26.42 4.38 12.16
CA GLN A 247 -27.65 3.90 11.52
C GLN A 247 -27.26 2.95 10.39
N TYR A 248 -27.35 1.64 10.66
CA TYR A 248 -26.97 0.61 9.69
C TYR A 248 -28.06 0.40 8.63
N ILE A 249 -27.65 0.35 7.37
CA ILE A 249 -28.48 0.12 6.19
C ILE A 249 -27.79 -0.93 5.31
N GLY A 250 -28.52 -1.93 4.88
CA GLY A 250 -28.02 -2.97 3.98
C GLY A 250 -28.22 -4.39 4.50
N PRO A 251 -27.67 -5.39 3.80
CA PRO A 251 -26.86 -5.25 2.60
C PRO A 251 -27.67 -4.82 1.36
N VAL A 252 -27.09 -3.95 0.53
CA VAL A 252 -27.66 -3.43 -0.73
C VAL A 252 -26.87 -3.99 -1.91
N ASP A 253 -27.55 -4.31 -3.02
CA ASP A 253 -26.85 -4.73 -4.26
C ASP A 253 -26.12 -3.54 -4.86
N GLY A 254 -24.78 -3.60 -4.84
CA GLY A 254 -23.89 -2.59 -5.37
C GLY A 254 -23.86 -2.49 -6.90
N HIS A 255 -24.59 -3.34 -7.60
CA HIS A 255 -24.75 -3.29 -9.07
C HIS A 255 -26.17 -2.88 -9.49
N ASN A 256 -27.06 -2.61 -8.53
CA ASN A 256 -28.37 -2.02 -8.76
C ASN A 256 -28.31 -0.51 -8.51
N GLU A 257 -28.03 0.24 -9.56
CA GLU A 257 -27.84 1.71 -9.46
C GLU A 257 -29.07 2.42 -8.92
N GLU A 258 -30.28 2.03 -9.33
CA GLU A 258 -31.53 2.63 -8.86
C GLU A 258 -31.74 2.44 -7.35
N GLU A 259 -31.44 1.25 -6.84
CA GLU A 259 -31.50 0.96 -5.41
C GLU A 259 -30.45 1.76 -4.62
N LEU A 260 -29.23 1.83 -5.14
CA LEU A 260 -28.16 2.64 -4.57
C LEU A 260 -28.55 4.11 -4.51
N GLU A 261 -28.99 4.70 -5.63
CA GLU A 261 -29.40 6.11 -5.69
C GLU A 261 -30.55 6.39 -4.72
N ARG A 262 -31.59 5.57 -4.71
CA ARG A 262 -32.72 5.72 -3.77
C ARG A 262 -32.25 5.64 -2.30
N THR A 263 -31.36 4.71 -1.98
CA THR A 263 -30.83 4.55 -0.63
C THR A 263 -29.98 5.75 -0.22
N LEU A 264 -29.07 6.19 -1.09
CA LEU A 264 -28.24 7.37 -0.83
C LEU A 264 -29.06 8.66 -0.67
N ARG A 265 -30.11 8.86 -1.48
CA ARG A 265 -31.04 9.99 -1.34
C ARG A 265 -31.79 9.93 0.00
N THR A 266 -32.19 8.74 0.44
CA THR A 266 -32.83 8.57 1.75
C THR A 266 -31.87 8.90 2.89
N ILE A 267 -30.61 8.49 2.80
CA ILE A 267 -29.57 8.79 3.76
C ILE A 267 -29.32 10.31 3.83
N SER A 268 -29.16 10.96 2.68
CA SER A 268 -28.83 12.40 2.61
C SER A 268 -29.90 13.30 3.22
N GLN A 269 -31.12 12.81 3.43
CA GLN A 269 -32.22 13.53 4.07
C GLN A 269 -32.33 13.29 5.60
N ARG A 270 -31.50 12.42 6.17
CA ARG A 270 -31.56 12.05 7.59
C ARG A 270 -30.26 12.40 8.30
N PRO A 271 -30.30 13.25 9.34
CA PRO A 271 -29.12 13.52 10.12
C PRO A 271 -28.65 12.29 10.92
N GLY A 272 -27.35 12.22 11.14
CA GLY A 272 -26.72 11.17 11.95
C GLY A 272 -25.63 10.41 11.19
N PRO A 273 -24.79 9.66 11.89
CA PRO A 273 -23.79 8.83 11.26
C PRO A 273 -24.46 7.58 10.66
N HIS A 274 -24.29 7.36 9.37
CA HIS A 274 -24.85 6.24 8.64
C HIS A 274 -23.75 5.24 8.25
N PHE A 275 -24.12 3.95 8.27
CA PHE A 275 -23.27 2.86 7.79
C PHE A 275 -24.04 2.08 6.72
N LEU A 276 -23.62 2.23 5.46
CA LEU A 276 -24.20 1.56 4.30
C LEU A 276 -23.34 0.36 3.90
N HIS A 277 -23.91 -0.84 4.02
CA HIS A 277 -23.27 -2.08 3.56
C HIS A 277 -23.69 -2.38 2.13
N VAL A 278 -22.73 -2.33 1.21
CA VAL A 278 -22.94 -2.55 -0.23
C VAL A 278 -22.21 -3.82 -0.64
N VAL A 279 -22.90 -4.73 -1.33
CA VAL A 279 -22.31 -5.97 -1.84
C VAL A 279 -22.00 -5.81 -3.32
N THR A 280 -20.73 -5.96 -3.70
CA THR A 280 -20.29 -5.86 -5.09
C THR A 280 -19.56 -7.11 -5.57
N LYS A 281 -19.33 -7.20 -6.88
CA LYS A 281 -18.53 -8.25 -7.51
C LYS A 281 -17.26 -7.65 -8.10
N LYS A 282 -16.12 -8.00 -7.53
CA LYS A 282 -14.80 -7.58 -8.02
C LYS A 282 -14.58 -8.08 -9.45
N GLY A 283 -14.13 -7.22 -10.37
CA GLY A 283 -13.94 -7.58 -11.78
C GLY A 283 -15.19 -7.57 -12.64
N LYS A 284 -16.34 -7.08 -12.13
CA LYS A 284 -17.65 -7.07 -12.81
C LYS A 284 -17.58 -6.65 -14.27
N GLY A 285 -18.12 -7.51 -15.15
CA GLY A 285 -18.22 -7.26 -16.61
C GLY A 285 -16.97 -7.64 -17.42
N TYR A 286 -15.92 -8.19 -16.76
CA TYR A 286 -14.77 -8.80 -17.42
C TYR A 286 -14.53 -10.20 -16.82
N GLN A 287 -14.96 -11.24 -17.54
CA GLN A 287 -14.99 -12.61 -17.02
C GLN A 287 -13.66 -13.10 -16.43
N PRO A 288 -12.48 -12.86 -17.05
CA PRO A 288 -11.21 -13.27 -16.45
C PRO A 288 -10.96 -12.63 -15.07
N ALA A 289 -11.30 -11.36 -14.89
CA ALA A 289 -11.15 -10.67 -13.61
C ALA A 289 -12.21 -11.09 -12.57
N GLU A 290 -13.41 -11.49 -13.01
CA GLU A 290 -14.42 -12.05 -12.11
C GLU A 290 -14.03 -13.43 -11.57
N MET A 291 -13.37 -14.25 -12.39
CA MET A 291 -12.90 -15.59 -12.00
C MET A 291 -11.65 -15.55 -11.13
N ASN A 292 -10.72 -14.63 -11.41
CA ASN A 292 -9.45 -14.49 -10.71
C ASN A 292 -9.17 -13.03 -10.29
N PRO A 293 -9.99 -12.44 -9.40
CA PRO A 293 -9.90 -11.02 -9.07
C PRO A 293 -8.57 -10.63 -8.40
N GLY A 294 -7.85 -11.57 -7.80
CA GLY A 294 -6.52 -11.36 -7.25
C GLY A 294 -5.47 -11.06 -8.32
N ASN A 295 -5.46 -11.82 -9.43
CA ASN A 295 -4.54 -11.62 -10.54
C ASN A 295 -4.78 -10.29 -11.28
N TYR A 296 -6.01 -9.80 -11.25
CA TYR A 296 -6.42 -8.53 -11.85
C TYR A 296 -6.54 -7.38 -10.84
N HIS A 297 -6.04 -7.57 -9.62
CA HIS A 297 -6.02 -6.49 -8.63
C HIS A 297 -5.13 -5.34 -9.08
N GLY A 298 -3.86 -5.62 -9.36
CA GLY A 298 -2.91 -4.68 -9.95
C GLY A 298 -2.21 -5.35 -11.13
N VAL A 299 -2.41 -4.84 -12.33
CA VAL A 299 -1.90 -5.43 -13.57
C VAL A 299 -0.87 -4.54 -14.25
N SER A 300 0.11 -5.15 -14.90
CA SER A 300 0.90 -4.50 -15.96
C SER A 300 0.07 -4.41 -17.24
N ALA A 301 0.59 -3.80 -18.30
CA ALA A 301 -0.05 -3.85 -19.61
C ALA A 301 -0.24 -5.31 -20.06
N PHE A 302 -1.41 -5.62 -20.62
CA PHE A 302 -1.81 -6.98 -21.04
C PHE A 302 -2.75 -6.93 -22.24
N ASP A 303 -2.91 -8.05 -22.93
CA ASP A 303 -3.92 -8.20 -24.00
C ASP A 303 -5.28 -8.57 -23.39
N PRO A 304 -6.30 -7.72 -23.47
CA PRO A 304 -7.61 -8.00 -22.88
C PRO A 304 -8.38 -9.12 -23.59
N ASP A 305 -8.05 -9.41 -24.86
CA ASP A 305 -8.65 -10.48 -25.66
C ASP A 305 -7.83 -11.78 -25.56
N GLY A 306 -6.59 -11.69 -25.05
CA GLY A 306 -5.74 -12.83 -24.76
C GLY A 306 -6.28 -13.62 -23.57
N MET A 307 -6.37 -14.94 -23.67
CA MET A 307 -6.63 -15.77 -22.49
C MET A 307 -5.45 -15.65 -21.53
N PRO A 308 -5.67 -15.32 -20.24
CA PRO A 308 -4.61 -15.45 -19.26
C PRO A 308 -4.20 -16.92 -19.25
N ASP A 309 -2.92 -17.18 -19.52
CA ASP A 309 -2.39 -18.54 -19.38
C ASP A 309 -2.43 -18.91 -17.90
N PRO A 310 -3.31 -19.83 -17.47
CA PRO A 310 -3.41 -20.22 -16.06
C PRO A 310 -2.16 -20.97 -15.55
N GLU A 311 -1.26 -21.36 -16.45
CA GLU A 311 -0.05 -22.12 -16.15
C GLU A 311 1.24 -21.31 -16.31
N VAL A 312 1.19 -19.99 -16.50
CA VAL A 312 2.42 -19.19 -16.46
C VAL A 312 3.08 -19.40 -15.12
N ALA A 313 4.19 -20.13 -15.11
CA ALA A 313 5.04 -20.28 -13.94
C ALA A 313 5.31 -18.89 -13.31
N PRO A 314 5.31 -18.76 -11.99
CA PRO A 314 5.57 -17.49 -11.35
C PRO A 314 6.83 -16.88 -11.94
N LYS A 315 6.73 -15.67 -12.49
CA LYS A 315 7.88 -14.98 -13.08
C LYS A 315 8.96 -14.89 -12.01
N GLU A 316 10.19 -15.26 -12.36
CA GLU A 316 11.32 -15.18 -11.45
C GLU A 316 11.48 -13.73 -10.95
N SER A 317 11.56 -13.56 -9.65
CA SER A 317 11.65 -12.26 -8.98
C SER A 317 12.23 -12.44 -7.58
N PHE A 318 12.66 -11.34 -6.95
CA PHE A 318 13.11 -11.37 -5.56
C PHE A 318 12.05 -11.97 -4.63
N SER A 319 10.78 -11.57 -4.76
CA SER A 319 9.67 -12.11 -3.95
C SER A 319 9.47 -13.62 -4.17
N THR A 320 9.56 -14.10 -5.42
CA THR A 320 9.43 -15.53 -5.75
C THR A 320 10.59 -16.32 -5.16
N THR A 321 11.82 -15.85 -5.35
CA THR A 321 13.05 -16.47 -4.83
C THR A 321 13.03 -16.52 -3.30
N PHE A 322 12.64 -15.41 -2.65
CA PHE A 322 12.47 -15.34 -1.20
C PHE A 322 11.47 -16.37 -0.69
N GLY A 323 10.25 -16.40 -1.27
CA GLY A 323 9.19 -17.31 -0.82
C GLY A 323 9.57 -18.78 -0.97
N GLN A 324 10.25 -19.16 -2.06
CA GLN A 324 10.77 -20.51 -2.27
C GLN A 324 11.90 -20.84 -1.29
N ALA A 325 12.82 -19.90 -1.04
CA ALA A 325 13.89 -20.09 -0.08
C ALA A 325 13.34 -20.27 1.33
N LEU A 326 12.41 -19.41 1.75
CA LEU A 326 11.78 -19.50 3.08
C LEU A 326 11.01 -20.81 3.27
N ALA A 327 10.32 -21.29 2.23
CA ALA A 327 9.65 -22.59 2.28
C ALA A 327 10.63 -23.76 2.46
N ARG A 328 11.82 -23.70 1.82
CA ARG A 328 12.90 -24.70 2.01
C ARG A 328 13.47 -24.67 3.44
N GLU A 329 13.72 -23.48 3.99
CA GLU A 329 14.19 -23.31 5.37
C GLU A 329 13.17 -23.86 6.38
N ALA A 330 11.88 -23.56 6.16
CA ALA A 330 10.80 -24.03 7.03
C ALA A 330 10.62 -25.56 7.01
N ALA A 331 10.99 -26.23 5.93
CA ALA A 331 10.98 -27.69 5.86
C ALA A 331 12.04 -28.33 6.77
N GLN A 332 13.11 -27.60 7.06
CA GLN A 332 14.23 -28.06 7.91
C GLN A 332 14.09 -27.56 9.37
N ASN A 333 13.40 -26.44 9.60
CA ASN A 333 13.22 -25.84 10.92
C ASN A 333 11.74 -25.58 11.21
N SER A 334 11.14 -26.42 12.05
CA SER A 334 9.72 -26.35 12.42
C SER A 334 9.35 -25.12 13.27
N ARG A 335 10.33 -24.37 13.79
CA ARG A 335 10.08 -23.13 14.52
C ARG A 335 9.76 -21.95 13.59
N ILE A 336 10.13 -22.02 12.32
CA ILE A 336 9.89 -20.92 11.36
C ILE A 336 8.39 -20.78 11.09
N CYS A 337 7.88 -19.57 11.33
CA CYS A 337 6.53 -19.13 10.99
C CYS A 337 6.60 -17.96 10.01
N ALA A 338 5.66 -17.86 9.08
CA ALA A 338 5.56 -16.73 8.16
C ALA A 338 4.30 -15.91 8.44
N ILE A 339 4.47 -14.59 8.54
CA ILE A 339 3.40 -13.64 8.86
C ILE A 339 3.35 -12.58 7.76
N THR A 340 2.16 -12.23 7.30
CA THR A 340 1.96 -11.12 6.35
C THR A 340 0.66 -10.38 6.64
N ALA A 341 0.53 -9.18 6.09
CA ALA A 341 -0.65 -8.32 6.25
C ALA A 341 -1.35 -8.13 4.89
N ALA A 342 -2.12 -9.12 4.45
CA ALA A 342 -2.84 -9.15 3.16
C ALA A 342 -1.93 -9.13 1.91
N MET A 343 -0.64 -9.51 2.06
CA MET A 343 0.36 -9.44 0.97
C MET A 343 0.91 -10.81 0.54
N LYS A 344 0.17 -11.91 0.80
CA LYS A 344 0.59 -13.29 0.56
C LYS A 344 1.28 -13.52 -0.79
N TYR A 345 0.64 -13.10 -1.87
CA TYR A 345 1.18 -13.32 -3.23
C TYR A 345 2.31 -12.36 -3.57
N GLY A 346 2.18 -11.13 -3.12
CA GLY A 346 3.15 -10.09 -3.41
C GLY A 346 4.50 -10.27 -2.69
N THR A 347 4.53 -11.01 -1.59
CA THR A 347 5.73 -11.37 -0.83
C THR A 347 6.24 -12.79 -1.11
N GLY A 348 5.64 -13.50 -2.09
CA GLY A 348 6.04 -14.87 -2.43
C GLY A 348 5.61 -15.94 -1.42
N LEU A 349 4.79 -15.60 -0.42
CA LEU A 349 4.42 -16.54 0.66
C LEU A 349 3.40 -17.62 0.26
N GLN A 350 2.93 -17.65 -0.99
CA GLN A 350 2.12 -18.76 -1.50
C GLN A 350 2.86 -20.10 -1.41
N PHE A 351 4.20 -20.11 -1.59
CA PHE A 351 5.01 -21.31 -1.46
C PHE A 351 5.04 -21.81 -0.02
N PHE A 352 5.30 -20.92 0.94
CA PHE A 352 5.27 -21.25 2.37
C PHE A 352 3.88 -21.70 2.82
N SER A 353 2.82 -20.96 2.44
CA SER A 353 1.45 -21.31 2.84
C SER A 353 0.96 -22.64 2.29
N HIS A 354 1.55 -23.12 1.18
CA HIS A 354 1.28 -24.44 0.64
C HIS A 354 2.03 -25.55 1.40
N SER A 355 3.30 -25.31 1.75
CA SER A 355 4.16 -26.32 2.39
C SER A 355 3.98 -26.41 3.91
N ALA A 356 3.60 -25.32 4.58
CA ALA A 356 3.43 -25.25 6.04
C ALA A 356 2.23 -24.36 6.42
N PRO A 357 0.99 -24.73 6.04
CA PRO A 357 -0.20 -23.91 6.24
C PRO A 357 -0.50 -23.60 7.71
N GLU A 358 -0.15 -24.51 8.63
CA GLU A 358 -0.36 -24.35 10.08
C GLU A 358 0.58 -23.33 10.74
N ARG A 359 1.61 -22.90 10.03
CA ARG A 359 2.61 -21.90 10.46
C ARG A 359 2.59 -20.64 9.61
N PHE A 360 1.58 -20.51 8.75
CA PHE A 360 1.33 -19.33 7.92
C PHE A 360 0.21 -18.50 8.48
N PHE A 361 0.45 -17.20 8.68
CA PHE A 361 -0.50 -16.25 9.24
C PHE A 361 -0.67 -15.05 8.31
N ASP A 362 -1.86 -14.89 7.73
CA ASP A 362 -2.28 -13.65 7.08
C ASP A 362 -3.23 -12.93 8.04
N VAL A 363 -2.81 -11.79 8.54
CA VAL A 363 -3.54 -11.03 9.57
C VAL A 363 -4.50 -9.99 9.00
N GLY A 364 -4.65 -9.92 7.67
CA GLY A 364 -5.36 -8.83 7.00
C GLY A 364 -4.51 -7.56 6.97
N MET A 365 -5.12 -6.41 6.66
CA MET A 365 -4.40 -5.12 6.60
C MET A 365 -4.14 -4.57 8.01
N ALA A 366 -3.31 -5.26 8.78
CA ALA A 366 -3.04 -5.01 10.20
C ALA A 366 -1.56 -5.20 10.54
N GLU A 367 -0.70 -4.36 9.97
CA GLU A 367 0.76 -4.45 10.07
C GLU A 367 1.25 -4.36 11.52
N GLN A 368 0.67 -3.48 12.35
CA GLN A 368 0.99 -3.37 13.77
C GLN A 368 0.72 -4.69 14.50
N HIS A 369 -0.45 -5.31 14.24
CA HIS A 369 -0.78 -6.61 14.80
C HIS A 369 0.20 -7.69 14.36
N ALA A 370 0.62 -7.69 13.08
CA ALA A 370 1.59 -8.64 12.54
C ALA A 370 2.89 -8.64 13.35
N VAL A 371 3.40 -7.45 13.69
CA VAL A 371 4.67 -7.29 14.43
C VAL A 371 4.53 -7.71 15.90
N THR A 372 3.53 -7.21 16.60
CA THR A 372 3.29 -7.60 18.00
C THR A 372 2.96 -9.10 18.13
N PHE A 373 2.21 -9.66 17.17
CA PHE A 373 1.94 -11.10 17.12
C PHE A 373 3.23 -11.91 16.91
N ALA A 374 4.14 -11.43 16.05
CA ALA A 374 5.46 -12.03 15.86
C ALA A 374 6.27 -12.04 17.14
N ALA A 375 6.28 -10.92 17.90
CA ALA A 375 6.94 -10.86 19.21
C ALA A 375 6.38 -11.92 20.18
N GLY A 376 5.04 -12.07 20.22
CA GLY A 376 4.38 -13.11 21.01
C GLY A 376 4.80 -14.54 20.62
N LEU A 377 4.93 -14.82 19.33
CA LEU A 377 5.44 -16.12 18.85
C LEU A 377 6.92 -16.34 19.23
N ALA A 378 7.74 -15.31 19.06
CA ALA A 378 9.17 -15.38 19.37
C ALA A 378 9.40 -15.63 20.87
N SER A 379 8.65 -14.98 21.75
CA SER A 379 8.71 -15.17 23.21
C SER A 379 8.40 -16.61 23.65
N GLN A 380 7.73 -17.39 22.80
CA GLN A 380 7.43 -18.80 23.02
C GLN A 380 8.37 -19.75 22.23
N GLY A 381 9.51 -19.21 21.74
CA GLY A 381 10.57 -20.00 21.09
C GLY A 381 10.35 -20.27 19.61
N MET A 382 9.34 -19.69 18.97
CA MET A 382 9.21 -19.74 17.51
C MET A 382 10.19 -18.77 16.85
N LEU A 383 10.38 -18.90 15.54
CA LEU A 383 11.18 -18.01 14.69
C LEU A 383 10.28 -17.38 13.63
N PRO A 384 9.55 -16.31 13.96
CA PRO A 384 8.66 -15.65 13.03
C PRO A 384 9.43 -14.81 12.01
N VAL A 385 8.99 -14.90 10.75
CA VAL A 385 9.42 -14.06 9.63
C VAL A 385 8.25 -13.18 9.23
N VAL A 386 8.38 -11.88 9.46
CA VAL A 386 7.37 -10.87 9.12
C VAL A 386 7.65 -10.33 7.73
N CYS A 387 6.75 -10.63 6.78
CA CYS A 387 6.91 -10.33 5.37
C CYS A 387 5.94 -9.22 4.96
N ILE A 388 6.43 -7.99 4.87
CA ILE A 388 5.65 -6.78 4.62
C ILE A 388 6.40 -5.89 3.61
N TYR A 389 5.66 -5.12 2.77
CA TYR A 389 6.28 -4.13 1.90
C TYR A 389 6.90 -2.99 2.70
N SER A 390 8.02 -2.47 2.23
CA SER A 390 8.76 -1.39 2.88
C SER A 390 7.86 -0.22 3.30
N THR A 391 7.06 0.30 2.38
CA THR A 391 6.17 1.44 2.65
C THR A 391 5.13 1.14 3.75
N PHE A 392 4.60 -0.09 3.83
CA PHE A 392 3.58 -0.46 4.82
C PHE A 392 4.18 -0.80 6.19
N LEU A 393 5.45 -1.21 6.23
CA LEU A 393 6.15 -1.50 7.49
C LEU A 393 6.31 -0.25 8.37
N GLN A 394 6.26 0.95 7.79
CA GLN A 394 6.29 2.23 8.53
C GLN A 394 5.23 2.32 9.62
N ARG A 395 4.06 1.67 9.43
CA ARG A 395 2.97 1.64 10.42
C ARG A 395 3.35 0.93 11.71
N SER A 396 4.37 0.09 11.67
CA SER A 396 4.74 -0.77 12.78
C SER A 396 6.02 -0.30 13.48
N TYR A 397 6.47 0.94 13.24
CA TYR A 397 7.71 1.45 13.85
C TYR A 397 7.71 1.32 15.37
N ASP A 398 6.63 1.73 16.04
CA ASP A 398 6.50 1.61 17.48
C ASP A 398 6.54 0.14 17.95
N GLN A 399 5.79 -0.76 17.29
CA GLN A 399 5.75 -2.18 17.64
C GLN A 399 7.11 -2.87 17.40
N ILE A 400 7.84 -2.47 16.35
CA ILE A 400 9.21 -2.96 16.10
C ILE A 400 10.13 -2.53 17.23
N LEU A 401 10.09 -1.25 17.63
CA LEU A 401 10.91 -0.71 18.70
C LEU A 401 10.53 -1.31 20.06
N HIS A 402 9.25 -1.18 20.43
CA HIS A 402 8.77 -1.50 21.78
C HIS A 402 8.61 -3.00 22.00
N ASP A 403 7.88 -3.70 21.11
CA ASP A 403 7.49 -5.09 21.37
C ASP A 403 8.58 -6.09 20.96
N VAL A 404 9.45 -5.71 20.01
CA VAL A 404 10.48 -6.61 19.46
C VAL A 404 11.87 -6.20 19.92
N ASN A 405 12.29 -4.95 19.68
CA ASN A 405 13.68 -4.56 19.85
C ASN A 405 14.08 -4.38 21.32
N LEU A 406 13.23 -3.82 22.19
CA LEU A 406 13.55 -3.64 23.62
C LEU A 406 13.80 -4.97 24.34
N LEU A 407 13.08 -6.03 23.95
CA LEU A 407 13.25 -7.37 24.52
C LEU A 407 14.22 -8.25 23.72
N GLN A 408 14.76 -7.73 22.62
CA GLN A 408 15.63 -8.48 21.71
C GLN A 408 14.99 -9.80 21.25
N GLU A 409 13.68 -9.75 20.93
CA GLU A 409 12.94 -10.89 20.45
C GLU A 409 13.47 -11.37 19.09
N ASN A 410 13.49 -12.68 18.90
CA ASN A 410 14.09 -13.32 17.73
C ASN A 410 13.14 -13.28 16.52
N VAL A 411 12.95 -12.12 15.93
CA VAL A 411 12.09 -11.85 14.78
C VAL A 411 12.93 -11.50 13.56
N VAL A 412 12.60 -12.07 12.39
CA VAL A 412 13.19 -11.70 11.11
C VAL A 412 12.19 -10.88 10.32
N PHE A 413 12.60 -9.71 9.85
CA PHE A 413 11.80 -8.86 8.97
C PHE A 413 12.25 -9.03 7.53
N ALA A 414 11.39 -9.55 6.66
CA ALA A 414 11.60 -9.64 5.22
C ALA A 414 10.84 -8.51 4.55
N ILE A 415 11.58 -7.49 4.11
CA ILE A 415 11.06 -6.23 3.61
C ILE A 415 11.05 -6.24 2.09
N ASP A 416 9.91 -6.51 1.52
CA ASP A 416 9.71 -6.56 0.07
C ASP A 416 9.46 -5.14 -0.49
N ARG A 417 9.73 -4.92 -1.77
CA ARG A 417 9.57 -3.62 -2.45
C ARG A 417 10.36 -2.49 -1.79
N ALA A 418 11.57 -2.79 -1.37
CA ALA A 418 12.51 -1.81 -0.86
C ALA A 418 13.12 -1.00 -2.02
N GLY A 419 13.39 0.28 -1.80
CA GLY A 419 13.84 1.22 -2.83
C GLY A 419 12.69 1.79 -3.65
N PHE A 420 12.95 2.14 -4.90
CA PHE A 420 11.97 2.79 -5.77
C PHE A 420 10.86 1.86 -6.24
N VAL A 421 9.61 2.30 -6.06
CA VAL A 421 8.37 1.65 -6.55
C VAL A 421 7.53 2.66 -7.35
N PRO A 422 8.09 3.27 -8.39
CA PRO A 422 7.50 4.47 -9.00
C PRO A 422 6.19 4.20 -9.76
N ALA A 423 5.93 2.96 -10.16
CA ALA A 423 4.66 2.60 -10.79
C ALA A 423 3.43 2.83 -9.91
N ASP A 424 3.58 2.82 -8.59
CA ASP A 424 2.52 3.06 -7.61
C ASP A 424 2.57 4.50 -7.02
N GLY A 425 3.49 5.34 -7.50
CA GLY A 425 3.60 6.76 -7.20
C GLY A 425 4.12 7.08 -5.81
N GLU A 426 3.86 8.30 -5.37
CA GLU A 426 4.40 8.91 -4.15
C GLU A 426 4.08 8.16 -2.85
N THR A 427 2.99 7.39 -2.82
CA THR A 427 2.50 6.73 -1.62
C THR A 427 3.07 5.34 -1.36
N HIS A 428 3.81 4.75 -2.34
CA HIS A 428 4.26 3.37 -2.25
C HIS A 428 5.78 3.19 -2.32
N GLN A 429 6.55 4.29 -2.26
CA GLN A 429 8.00 4.21 -2.30
C GLN A 429 8.58 3.52 -1.06
N GLY A 430 9.53 2.63 -1.28
CA GLY A 430 10.24 1.88 -0.23
C GLY A 430 11.55 2.55 0.18
N VAL A 431 11.52 3.85 0.46
CA VAL A 431 12.74 4.67 0.68
C VAL A 431 12.96 5.07 2.15
N TYR A 432 12.17 4.55 3.09
CA TYR A 432 12.24 4.96 4.50
C TYR A 432 12.81 3.88 5.42
N ASP A 433 12.72 2.60 5.04
CA ASP A 433 13.07 1.48 5.92
C ASP A 433 14.54 1.50 6.40
N PRO A 434 15.57 1.86 5.58
CA PRO A 434 16.92 1.93 6.11
C PRO A 434 17.07 2.98 7.21
N ALA A 435 16.41 4.14 7.03
CA ALA A 435 16.49 5.23 7.99
C ALA A 435 15.87 4.85 9.35
N PHE A 436 14.62 4.38 9.40
CA PHE A 436 13.98 4.10 10.68
C PHE A 436 14.48 2.80 11.35
N LEU A 437 14.96 1.80 10.59
CA LEU A 437 15.51 0.57 11.17
C LEU A 437 16.92 0.79 11.75
N SER A 438 17.76 1.59 11.11
CA SER A 438 19.08 1.94 11.67
C SER A 438 18.97 2.74 12.97
N GLN A 439 17.97 3.63 13.08
CA GLN A 439 17.70 4.40 14.32
C GLN A 439 17.42 3.51 15.53
N ILE A 440 16.76 2.38 15.34
CA ILE A 440 16.50 1.42 16.43
C ILE A 440 17.60 0.39 16.62
N GLY A 441 18.69 0.49 15.87
CA GLY A 441 19.86 -0.37 16.00
C GLY A 441 19.70 -1.77 15.42
N MET A 442 18.75 -1.98 14.51
CA MET A 442 18.47 -3.30 13.93
C MET A 442 19.48 -3.67 12.84
N PRO A 443 20.11 -4.85 12.91
CA PRO A 443 20.91 -5.36 11.78
C PRO A 443 20.09 -5.45 10.50
N LEU A 444 20.59 -4.81 9.44
CA LEU A 444 19.89 -4.65 8.16
C LEU A 444 20.78 -5.14 7.02
N TYR A 445 20.20 -5.98 6.14
CA TYR A 445 20.87 -6.57 4.99
C TYR A 445 20.12 -6.23 3.69
N ALA A 446 20.88 -5.95 2.62
CA ALA A 446 20.35 -5.60 1.31
C ALA A 446 21.05 -6.40 0.20
N PRO A 447 20.59 -7.61 -0.12
CA PRO A 447 21.12 -8.40 -1.21
C PRO A 447 20.86 -7.75 -2.57
N SER A 448 21.81 -7.88 -3.50
CA SER A 448 21.75 -7.33 -4.86
C SER A 448 21.37 -8.36 -5.92
N ASN A 449 21.32 -9.65 -5.57
CA ASN A 449 20.97 -10.74 -6.46
C ASN A 449 20.34 -11.92 -5.70
N TYR A 450 19.82 -12.89 -6.42
CA TYR A 450 19.12 -14.05 -5.83
C TYR A 450 20.03 -14.98 -5.02
N ALA A 451 21.29 -15.08 -5.38
CA ALA A 451 22.26 -15.89 -4.64
C ALA A 451 22.51 -15.29 -3.25
N GLU A 452 22.70 -13.96 -3.17
CA GLU A 452 22.84 -13.24 -1.90
C GLU A 452 21.57 -13.31 -1.06
N LEU A 453 20.40 -13.10 -1.69
CA LEU A 453 19.13 -13.20 -0.97
C LEU A 453 18.97 -14.56 -0.31
N THR A 454 19.24 -15.64 -1.04
CA THR A 454 19.11 -17.00 -0.53
C THR A 454 20.12 -17.29 0.58
N TYR A 455 21.38 -16.89 0.38
CA TYR A 455 22.44 -17.09 1.35
C TYR A 455 22.16 -16.32 2.66
N TRP A 456 21.87 -15.02 2.57
CA TRP A 456 21.66 -14.20 3.76
C TRP A 456 20.37 -14.55 4.49
N LEU A 457 19.30 -14.93 3.78
CA LEU A 457 18.10 -15.47 4.42
C LEU A 457 18.43 -16.71 5.26
N HIS A 458 19.22 -17.64 4.71
CA HIS A 458 19.69 -18.82 5.45
C HIS A 458 20.50 -18.42 6.69
N GLU A 459 21.48 -17.50 6.55
CA GLU A 459 22.30 -17.02 7.66
C GLU A 459 21.45 -16.39 8.78
N LEU A 460 20.44 -15.57 8.40
CA LEU A 460 19.55 -14.91 9.36
C LEU A 460 18.59 -15.88 10.07
N LEU A 461 18.35 -17.05 9.52
CA LEU A 461 17.46 -18.07 10.10
C LEU A 461 18.20 -19.14 10.88
N LYS A 462 19.54 -19.12 10.90
CA LYS A 462 20.36 -20.09 11.63
C LYS A 462 20.10 -20.09 13.13
N ASP A 463 20.24 -21.24 13.72
CA ASP A 463 20.27 -21.39 15.18
C ASP A 463 21.46 -20.62 15.78
N GLY A 464 21.19 -19.92 16.88
CA GLY A 464 22.18 -19.08 17.56
C GLY A 464 22.10 -17.59 17.21
N CYS A 465 21.42 -17.21 16.13
CA CYS A 465 21.08 -15.82 15.92
C CYS A 465 20.09 -15.33 17.00
N ARG A 466 20.33 -14.15 17.54
CA ARG A 466 19.50 -13.55 18.58
C ARG A 466 19.12 -12.13 18.21
N GLY A 467 17.97 -11.69 18.69
CA GLY A 467 17.43 -10.37 18.47
C GLY A 467 16.83 -10.17 17.08
N PRO A 468 16.20 -9.01 16.86
CA PRO A 468 15.59 -8.67 15.59
C PRO A 468 16.63 -8.37 14.51
N ARG A 469 16.30 -8.70 13.28
CA ARG A 469 17.12 -8.45 12.11
C ARG A 469 16.27 -8.37 10.84
N ALA A 470 16.73 -7.63 9.86
CA ALA A 470 15.97 -7.38 8.64
C ALA A 470 16.77 -7.69 7.38
N ILE A 471 16.09 -8.20 6.37
CA ILE A 471 16.56 -8.34 4.99
C ILE A 471 15.61 -7.59 4.07
N ARG A 472 16.13 -6.68 3.26
CA ARG A 472 15.34 -5.85 2.32
C ARG A 472 15.74 -6.15 0.89
N TYR A 473 14.77 -6.18 -0.01
CA TYR A 473 15.01 -6.48 -1.43
C TYR A 473 14.01 -5.75 -2.33
N PRO A 474 14.42 -5.43 -3.60
CA PRO A 474 13.60 -4.62 -4.49
C PRO A 474 12.43 -5.39 -5.10
N ARG A 475 11.54 -4.66 -5.76
CA ARG A 475 10.49 -5.21 -6.61
C ARG A 475 11.05 -5.64 -7.95
N GLY A 476 10.74 -6.85 -8.40
CA GLY A 476 11.08 -7.32 -9.75
C GLY A 476 12.14 -8.40 -9.77
N GLY A 477 12.80 -8.56 -10.92
CA GLY A 477 13.89 -9.51 -11.13
C GLY A 477 15.24 -8.95 -10.72
N GLU A 478 16.24 -9.80 -10.60
CA GLU A 478 17.61 -9.37 -10.35
C GLU A 478 18.22 -8.67 -11.59
N ASN A 479 19.15 -7.77 -11.36
CA ASN A 479 19.94 -7.15 -12.42
C ASN A 479 20.95 -8.16 -12.97
N ALA A 480 20.94 -8.39 -14.30
CA ALA A 480 21.79 -9.38 -14.97
C ALA A 480 23.30 -9.13 -14.80
N ARG A 481 23.71 -7.87 -14.64
CA ARG A 481 25.10 -7.50 -14.35
C ARG A 481 25.48 -7.85 -12.91
N LEU A 482 24.59 -7.55 -11.95
CA LEU A 482 24.84 -7.83 -10.53
C LEU A 482 24.77 -9.32 -10.22
N ALA A 483 23.95 -10.08 -10.94
CA ALA A 483 23.88 -11.55 -10.84
C ALA A 483 25.22 -12.25 -11.08
N GLN A 484 26.08 -11.69 -11.95
CA GLN A 484 27.38 -12.26 -12.31
C GLN A 484 28.38 -12.28 -11.14
N TYR A 485 28.19 -11.44 -10.12
CA TYR A 485 29.07 -11.40 -8.97
C TYR A 485 28.76 -12.49 -7.93
N GLY A 486 27.61 -13.17 -8.03
CA GLY A 486 27.20 -14.22 -7.11
C GLY A 486 27.10 -13.73 -5.65
N CYS A 487 27.49 -14.59 -4.71
CA CYS A 487 27.49 -14.30 -3.28
C CYS A 487 28.86 -14.66 -2.65
N SER A 488 29.53 -13.68 -2.07
CA SER A 488 30.79 -13.88 -1.34
C SER A 488 30.59 -14.32 0.12
N GLY A 489 29.40 -14.09 0.67
CA GLY A 489 29.11 -14.27 2.11
C GLY A 489 29.76 -13.22 3.00
N GLN A 490 30.26 -12.11 2.45
CA GLN A 490 30.86 -11.01 3.20
C GLN A 490 29.86 -9.87 3.40
N ASP A 491 30.06 -9.06 4.46
CA ASP A 491 29.23 -7.89 4.76
C ASP A 491 29.33 -6.80 3.67
N TYR A 492 30.44 -6.77 2.93
CA TYR A 492 30.68 -5.87 1.81
C TYR A 492 31.66 -6.48 0.80
N ASP A 493 31.60 -6.05 -0.45
CA ASP A 493 32.45 -6.48 -1.55
C ASP A 493 32.91 -5.33 -2.43
N PHE A 494 34.18 -5.33 -2.85
CA PHE A 494 34.63 -4.47 -3.93
C PHE A 494 34.30 -5.12 -5.28
N LEU A 495 33.31 -4.60 -6.00
CA LEU A 495 32.94 -5.10 -7.32
C LEU A 495 33.85 -4.59 -8.44
N HIS A 496 34.55 -3.47 -8.20
CA HIS A 496 35.55 -2.90 -9.09
C HIS A 496 36.69 -2.31 -8.27
N ARG A 497 37.93 -2.54 -8.69
CA ARG A 497 39.13 -1.95 -8.09
C ARG A 497 40.09 -1.46 -9.17
N THR A 498 40.66 -0.27 -8.92
CA THR A 498 41.64 0.37 -9.80
C THR A 498 42.88 0.73 -8.99
N GLU A 499 44.06 0.39 -9.53
CA GLU A 499 45.34 0.76 -8.88
C GLU A 499 45.43 2.28 -8.71
N GLY A 500 45.79 2.71 -7.49
CA GLY A 500 45.92 4.13 -7.17
C GLY A 500 44.58 4.88 -7.08
N ALA A 501 43.44 4.18 -6.90
CA ALA A 501 42.14 4.81 -6.71
C ALA A 501 42.17 5.78 -5.51
N GLN A 502 41.70 7.00 -5.72
CA GLN A 502 41.57 8.02 -4.68
C GLN A 502 40.08 8.31 -4.34
N ALA A 503 39.15 7.80 -5.12
CA ALA A 503 37.75 7.87 -4.89
C ALA A 503 37.15 6.46 -4.70
N VAL A 504 36.14 6.32 -3.83
CA VAL A 504 35.31 5.12 -3.73
C VAL A 504 33.87 5.51 -3.84
N LEU A 505 33.15 4.81 -4.70
CA LEU A 505 31.71 4.94 -4.86
C LEU A 505 31.05 3.74 -4.16
N ILE A 506 30.13 4.01 -3.25
CA ILE A 506 29.53 3.04 -2.35
C ILE A 506 28.02 3.03 -2.56
N SER A 507 27.44 1.87 -2.64
CA SER A 507 26.00 1.68 -2.60
C SER A 507 25.62 0.24 -2.21
N TYR A 508 24.35 -0.10 -2.35
CA TYR A 508 23.78 -1.43 -2.08
C TYR A 508 22.64 -1.76 -3.05
N ALA A 509 22.22 -3.02 -3.07
CA ALA A 509 21.15 -3.53 -3.91
C ALA A 509 21.31 -3.11 -5.39
N ASP A 510 20.21 -2.74 -6.07
CA ASP A 510 20.21 -2.43 -7.51
C ASP A 510 20.91 -1.12 -7.87
N GLU A 511 21.12 -0.20 -6.93
CA GLU A 511 21.84 1.06 -7.16
C GLU A 511 23.33 0.82 -7.51
N MET A 512 23.85 -0.36 -7.19
CA MET A 512 25.22 -0.75 -7.56
C MET A 512 25.47 -0.79 -9.07
N ASP A 513 24.46 -0.98 -9.91
CA ASP A 513 24.62 -0.95 -11.37
C ASP A 513 24.93 0.47 -11.87
N ASP A 514 24.28 1.49 -11.31
CA ASP A 514 24.59 2.89 -11.59
C ASP A 514 25.97 3.28 -11.05
N ILE A 515 26.38 2.78 -9.89
CA ILE A 515 27.73 2.96 -9.35
C ILE A 515 28.80 2.39 -10.29
N LEU A 516 28.63 1.16 -10.77
CA LEU A 516 29.56 0.53 -11.70
C LEU A 516 29.65 1.33 -13.02
N THR A 517 28.51 1.79 -13.51
CA THR A 517 28.44 2.62 -14.73
C THR A 517 29.09 3.98 -14.52
N ALA A 518 28.91 4.59 -13.35
CA ALA A 518 29.59 5.84 -12.99
C ALA A 518 31.12 5.66 -12.93
N CYS A 519 31.61 4.56 -12.37
CA CYS A 519 33.04 4.23 -12.36
C CYS A 519 33.62 4.09 -13.79
N GLU A 520 32.90 3.45 -14.71
CA GLU A 520 33.31 3.35 -16.12
C GLU A 520 33.42 4.71 -16.79
N LYS A 521 32.51 5.64 -16.46
CA LYS A 521 32.53 7.02 -16.97
C LYS A 521 33.70 7.80 -16.39
N LEU A 522 33.94 7.71 -15.08
CA LEU A 522 35.08 8.35 -14.40
C LEU A 522 36.43 7.90 -14.96
N THR A 523 36.57 6.60 -15.24
CA THR A 523 37.80 6.03 -15.86
C THR A 523 38.08 6.66 -17.23
N LYS A 524 37.05 6.94 -18.06
CA LYS A 524 37.23 7.66 -19.34
C LYS A 524 37.76 9.09 -19.14
N HIS A 525 37.48 9.70 -18.01
CA HIS A 525 37.98 10.99 -17.59
C HIS A 525 39.29 10.91 -16.78
N ARG A 526 39.95 9.74 -16.75
CA ARG A 526 41.20 9.46 -16.03
C ARG A 526 41.11 9.64 -14.50
N ILE A 527 39.92 9.49 -13.95
CA ILE A 527 39.70 9.48 -12.51
C ILE A 527 39.58 8.00 -12.08
N ASN A 528 40.60 7.52 -11.36
CA ASN A 528 40.61 6.16 -10.84
C ASN A 528 39.71 6.08 -9.59
N CYS A 529 38.72 5.20 -9.62
CA CYS A 529 37.80 4.96 -8.50
C CYS A 529 37.55 3.47 -8.31
N ASP A 530 37.19 3.13 -7.08
CA ASP A 530 36.74 1.80 -6.71
C ASP A 530 35.20 1.81 -6.50
N ALA A 531 34.55 0.67 -6.74
CA ALA A 531 33.13 0.46 -6.44
C ALA A 531 32.99 -0.55 -5.30
N LEU A 532 32.40 -0.11 -4.21
CA LEU A 532 32.17 -0.92 -3.02
C LEU A 532 30.69 -1.14 -2.81
N LYS A 533 30.27 -2.40 -2.80
CA LYS A 533 28.92 -2.84 -2.50
C LYS A 533 28.79 -3.18 -1.02
N LEU A 534 27.77 -2.63 -0.35
CA LEU A 534 27.35 -3.09 0.97
C LEU A 534 26.29 -4.17 0.82
N VAL A 535 26.40 -5.23 1.61
CA VAL A 535 25.35 -6.23 1.80
C VAL A 535 24.72 -6.06 3.18
N LYS A 536 25.54 -5.89 4.22
CA LYS A 536 25.11 -5.47 5.53
C LYS A 536 25.17 -3.96 5.66
N LEU A 537 24.00 -3.34 5.74
CA LEU A 537 23.89 -1.88 5.79
C LEU A 537 24.12 -1.33 7.20
N PHE A 538 23.73 -2.10 8.23
CA PHE A 538 23.86 -1.69 9.62
C PHE A 538 24.01 -2.92 10.54
N PRO A 539 24.84 -2.82 11.64
CA PRO A 539 25.88 -1.80 11.84
C PRO A 539 27.08 -2.04 10.93
N PHE A 540 27.86 -0.99 10.68
CA PHE A 540 29.14 -1.12 9.99
C PHE A 540 30.17 -1.84 10.82
N THR A 541 31.04 -2.62 10.17
CA THR A 541 32.20 -3.22 10.84
C THR A 541 33.39 -2.24 10.84
N GLU A 542 34.24 -2.30 11.86
CA GLU A 542 35.48 -1.52 11.89
C GLU A 542 36.32 -1.77 10.61
N LYS A 543 36.39 -3.02 10.16
CA LYS A 543 37.11 -3.39 8.93
C LYS A 543 36.59 -2.66 7.69
N MET A 544 35.28 -2.45 7.59
CA MET A 544 34.67 -1.70 6.49
C MET A 544 35.07 -0.22 6.55
N ILE A 545 34.98 0.41 7.73
CA ILE A 545 35.37 1.80 7.95
C ILE A 545 36.86 1.99 7.62
N GLU A 546 37.73 1.08 8.09
CA GLU A 546 39.17 1.11 7.78
C GLU A 546 39.46 0.97 6.27
N ALA A 547 38.66 0.17 5.54
CA ALA A 547 38.81 0.03 4.09
C ALA A 547 38.46 1.34 3.34
N VAL A 548 37.45 2.07 3.83
CA VAL A 548 36.93 3.29 3.18
C VAL A 548 37.75 4.54 3.54
N LYS A 549 38.26 4.65 4.74
CA LYS A 549 38.96 5.87 5.20
C LYS A 549 40.28 6.20 4.43
N ASN A 550 40.75 5.28 3.59
CA ASN A 550 41.97 5.51 2.79
C ASN A 550 41.69 6.31 1.50
N TYR A 551 40.47 6.53 1.13
CA TYR A 551 40.08 7.32 -0.04
C TYR A 551 39.96 8.80 0.29
N LYS A 552 40.28 9.66 -0.68
CA LYS A 552 40.14 11.13 -0.55
C LYS A 552 38.70 11.57 -0.79
N ILE A 553 37.98 10.87 -1.68
CA ILE A 553 36.59 11.13 -2.01
C ILE A 553 35.80 9.85 -1.76
N VAL A 554 34.72 9.99 -1.01
CA VAL A 554 33.72 8.94 -0.78
C VAL A 554 32.39 9.45 -1.30
N LEU A 555 31.82 8.79 -2.32
CA LEU A 555 30.45 9.00 -2.73
C LEU A 555 29.62 7.84 -2.21
N PHE A 556 28.54 8.13 -1.49
CA PHE A 556 27.54 7.16 -1.06
C PHE A 556 26.22 7.47 -1.76
N ALA A 557 25.72 6.52 -2.56
CA ALA A 557 24.43 6.64 -3.26
C ALA A 557 23.42 5.63 -2.69
N GLU A 558 22.21 6.08 -2.44
CA GLU A 558 21.18 5.21 -1.87
C GLU A 558 19.75 5.60 -2.22
N GLU A 559 18.93 4.58 -2.54
CA GLU A 559 17.47 4.72 -2.69
C GLU A 559 16.80 4.83 -1.31
N CYS A 560 17.18 5.87 -0.56
CA CYS A 560 16.67 6.18 0.77
C CYS A 560 16.52 7.69 0.94
N VAL A 561 15.63 8.13 1.83
CA VAL A 561 15.58 9.54 2.25
C VAL A 561 16.90 9.96 2.88
N GLU A 562 17.29 11.21 2.67
CA GLU A 562 18.58 11.73 3.11
C GLU A 562 18.77 11.67 4.63
N TRP A 563 17.74 12.12 5.38
CA TRP A 563 17.83 12.29 6.82
C TRP A 563 17.67 10.97 7.59
N GLY A 564 18.65 10.67 8.45
CA GLY A 564 18.71 9.44 9.25
C GLY A 564 19.15 8.21 8.44
N SER A 565 19.67 8.41 7.24
CA SER A 565 20.01 7.34 6.30
C SER A 565 21.33 6.61 6.65
N ILE A 566 21.61 5.56 5.90
CA ILE A 566 22.85 4.77 6.02
C ILE A 566 24.06 5.61 5.62
N GLY A 567 23.94 6.45 4.57
CA GLY A 567 25.02 7.34 4.13
C GLY A 567 25.37 8.41 5.16
N GLU A 568 24.38 9.02 5.80
CA GLU A 568 24.60 9.97 6.89
C GLU A 568 25.31 9.31 8.07
N HIS A 569 24.90 8.07 8.43
CA HIS A 569 25.57 7.30 9.47
C HIS A 569 27.01 6.94 9.10
N LEU A 570 27.29 6.59 7.83
CA LEU A 570 28.65 6.32 7.35
C LEU A 570 29.53 7.56 7.45
N ALA A 571 29.02 8.73 7.03
CA ALA A 571 29.77 10.00 7.15
C ALA A 571 30.17 10.27 8.60
N TYR A 572 29.23 10.06 9.55
CA TYR A 572 29.52 10.19 10.97
C TYR A 572 30.61 9.19 11.43
N CYS A 573 30.51 7.92 11.05
CA CYS A 573 31.50 6.90 11.43
C CYS A 573 32.91 7.23 10.88
N LEU A 574 33.00 7.71 9.63
CA LEU A 574 34.26 8.13 9.02
C LEU A 574 34.88 9.33 9.76
N GLN A 575 34.05 10.31 10.13
CA GLN A 575 34.50 11.46 10.92
C GLN A 575 35.05 11.02 12.30
N GLN A 576 34.36 10.11 13.00
CA GLN A 576 34.82 9.55 14.28
C GLN A 576 36.12 8.75 14.13
N ALA A 577 36.35 8.13 12.95
CA ALA A 577 37.59 7.43 12.63
C ALA A 577 38.76 8.38 12.21
N GLY A 578 38.54 9.71 12.28
CA GLY A 578 39.53 10.73 11.94
C GLY A 578 39.73 10.96 10.45
N TRP A 579 38.79 10.51 9.61
CA TRP A 579 38.83 10.77 8.17
C TRP A 579 38.47 12.24 7.88
N ASN A 580 39.16 12.85 6.94
CA ASN A 580 39.04 14.26 6.58
C ASN A 580 38.93 14.50 5.06
N GLY A 581 38.51 13.47 4.32
CA GLY A 581 38.27 13.58 2.87
C GLY A 581 36.96 14.27 2.53
N THR A 582 36.58 14.23 1.27
CA THR A 582 35.29 14.76 0.77
C THR A 582 34.23 13.67 0.74
N PHE A 583 33.19 13.84 1.52
CA PHE A 583 32.01 12.96 1.50
C PHE A 583 30.92 13.54 0.60
N LEU A 584 30.43 12.75 -0.36
CA LEU A 584 29.32 13.08 -1.24
C LEU A 584 28.19 12.11 -0.93
N HIS A 585 27.02 12.65 -0.63
CA HIS A 585 25.84 11.85 -0.34
C HIS A 585 24.77 12.07 -1.40
N ALA A 586 24.49 11.06 -2.19
CA ALA A 586 23.40 11.04 -3.15
C ALA A 586 22.24 10.21 -2.57
N ALA A 587 21.13 10.87 -2.25
CA ALA A 587 19.97 10.29 -1.59
C ALA A 587 18.68 10.98 -2.03
N VAL A 588 17.56 10.52 -1.57
CA VAL A 588 16.24 11.07 -1.91
C VAL A 588 15.95 12.31 -1.06
N HIS A 589 15.95 13.49 -1.66
CA HIS A 589 15.69 14.76 -0.98
C HIS A 589 14.22 15.15 -0.85
N THR A 590 13.30 14.42 -1.51
CA THR A 590 11.87 14.73 -1.50
C THR A 590 11.02 13.47 -1.35
N ALA A 591 9.98 13.56 -0.53
CA ALA A 591 8.99 12.49 -0.39
C ALA A 591 8.03 12.41 -1.61
N ASN A 592 7.89 13.49 -2.38
CA ASN A 592 6.95 13.59 -3.49
C ASN A 592 7.58 13.04 -4.78
N LEU A 593 7.75 11.74 -4.86
CA LEU A 593 8.25 11.07 -6.04
C LEU A 593 7.08 10.71 -6.97
N PRO A 594 7.04 11.23 -8.21
CA PRO A 594 5.91 11.02 -9.11
C PRO A 594 5.79 9.56 -9.58
N HIS A 595 4.67 9.24 -10.22
CA HIS A 595 4.59 8.03 -11.04
C HIS A 595 5.61 8.11 -12.18
N ALA A 596 6.40 7.07 -12.37
CA ALA A 596 7.42 7.03 -13.41
C ALA A 596 7.94 5.59 -13.62
N THR A 597 8.98 5.44 -14.41
CA THR A 597 9.84 4.25 -14.42
C THR A 597 11.02 4.44 -13.45
N VAL A 598 11.67 3.36 -13.02
CA VAL A 598 12.86 3.44 -12.14
C VAL A 598 13.96 4.33 -12.73
N PRO A 599 14.35 4.21 -14.03
CA PRO A 599 15.35 5.12 -14.61
C PRO A 599 14.95 6.60 -14.56
N GLN A 600 13.66 6.91 -14.78
CA GLN A 600 13.18 8.29 -14.69
C GLN A 600 13.26 8.84 -13.27
N ILE A 601 12.90 8.04 -12.26
CA ILE A 601 13.03 8.46 -10.85
C ILE A 601 14.50 8.68 -10.48
N LYS A 602 15.40 7.80 -10.90
CA LYS A 602 16.84 7.99 -10.67
C LYS A 602 17.36 9.31 -11.26
N GLN A 603 16.91 9.68 -12.47
CA GLN A 603 17.24 10.99 -13.06
C GLN A 603 16.66 12.15 -12.22
N VAL A 604 15.41 12.06 -11.78
CA VAL A 604 14.77 13.11 -10.97
C VAL A 604 15.45 13.27 -9.60
N THR A 605 15.94 12.18 -9.02
CA THR A 605 16.59 12.18 -7.69
C THR A 605 18.11 12.36 -7.76
N GLY A 606 18.70 12.35 -8.95
CA GLY A 606 20.15 12.45 -9.12
C GLY A 606 20.93 11.18 -8.74
N LEU A 607 20.25 10.03 -8.77
CA LEU A 607 20.82 8.70 -8.50
C LEU A 607 21.18 7.96 -9.79
N ASP A 608 21.05 8.57 -10.95
CA ASP A 608 21.51 8.01 -12.21
C ASP A 608 23.05 8.11 -12.35
N ALA A 609 23.64 7.19 -13.10
CA ALA A 609 25.08 7.06 -13.27
C ALA A 609 25.78 8.32 -13.82
N ASP A 610 25.10 9.14 -14.66
CA ASP A 610 25.65 10.37 -15.19
C ASP A 610 25.79 11.43 -14.10
N THR A 611 24.75 11.62 -13.32
CA THR A 611 24.74 12.57 -12.20
C THR A 611 25.74 12.18 -11.11
N LEU A 612 25.82 10.89 -10.76
CA LEU A 612 26.79 10.38 -9.78
C LEU A 612 28.24 10.60 -10.24
N ALA A 613 28.55 10.30 -11.51
CA ALA A 613 29.87 10.55 -12.08
C ALA A 613 30.23 12.05 -12.07
N GLN A 614 29.24 12.92 -12.42
CA GLN A 614 29.45 14.36 -12.43
C GLN A 614 29.77 14.92 -11.04
N GLN A 615 29.10 14.46 -10.00
CA GLN A 615 29.36 14.85 -8.60
C GLN A 615 30.80 14.54 -8.18
N VAL A 616 31.30 13.35 -8.55
CA VAL A 616 32.69 12.96 -8.26
C VAL A 616 33.67 13.81 -9.06
N MET A 617 33.41 14.07 -10.36
CA MET A 617 34.26 14.95 -11.18
C MET A 617 34.37 16.37 -10.61
N ASP A 618 33.25 16.95 -10.17
CA ASP A 618 33.19 18.27 -9.57
C ASP A 618 33.99 18.34 -8.26
N ALA A 619 33.91 17.31 -7.43
CA ALA A 619 34.68 17.21 -6.20
C ALA A 619 36.18 17.04 -6.48
N TRP A 620 36.52 16.24 -7.50
CA TRP A 620 37.91 16.03 -7.94
C TRP A 620 38.56 17.32 -8.39
N MET A 621 37.90 18.08 -9.28
CA MET A 621 38.43 19.37 -9.79
C MET A 621 38.61 20.43 -8.68
N LYS A 622 37.73 20.45 -7.68
CA LYS A 622 37.87 21.33 -6.50
C LYS A 622 39.09 20.96 -5.65
N GLY A 623 39.36 19.66 -5.50
CA GLY A 623 40.53 19.17 -4.76
C GLY A 623 41.84 19.45 -5.45
N GLU A 624 41.95 19.39 -6.79
CA GLU A 624 43.14 19.74 -7.56
C GLU A 624 43.46 21.25 -7.54
N ASN A 625 42.45 22.11 -7.42
CA ASN A 625 42.63 23.56 -7.34
C ASN A 625 43.10 24.06 -5.96
N ILE A 626 43.16 23.22 -4.95
CA ILE A 626 43.54 23.54 -3.56
C ILE A 626 44.91 22.94 -3.22
N SER A 627 45.45 22.05 -4.06
CA SER A 627 46.76 21.43 -3.93
C SER A 627 47.81 22.13 -4.79
#